data_af6b13e13fd599f615cc5c27852bc3d5
#
_entry.id   af6b13e13fd599f615cc5c27852bc3d5
#
_cell.length_a   1.000
_cell.length_b   1.000
_cell.length_c   1.000
_cell.angle_alpha   90.00
_cell.angle_beta   90.00
_cell.angle_gamma   90.00
#
_symmetry.space_group_name_H-M   'P 1'
#
loop_
_entity.id
_entity.type
_entity.pdbx_description
1 polymer ?
#
loop_
_entity_poly.entity_id
_entity_poly.type
_entity_poly.pdbx_seq_one_letter_code
_entity_poly.pdbx_strand_id
1 'polypeptide(L)'
;ALAREAPYAEAVGWLRCFRGVDTVTALTFVTELYSFGRFGSPRELMAFLGLTPREHSSGEKQKRGGITKTGNRRVRRGLVEAAAHYDKRSPKSGAVRKRRQGQPAWVINVAEQAEERLHKRYEQLRHQGKERNVAVVAVARELAGFLWSVVYVQAEEVHPDRESAPGHGRPVDCAAAAGA
;
A
#
# COMPACT_ATOMS: atom_id res chain seq x y z
N ALA A 1 11.26 20.37 4.21
CA ALA A 1 11.42 21.05 2.93
C ALA A 1 10.93 20.15 1.79
N LEU A 2 11.65 19.08 1.43
CA LEU A 2 11.37 18.20 0.26
C LEU A 2 9.91 17.74 0.11
N ALA A 3 9.21 17.41 1.20
CA ALA A 3 7.82 16.96 1.14
C ALA A 3 6.81 18.04 0.71
N ARG A 4 7.25 19.27 0.52
CA ARG A 4 6.44 20.40 0.07
C ARG A 4 6.91 20.96 -1.28
N GLU A 5 7.90 20.33 -1.88
CA GLU A 5 8.48 20.72 -3.15
C GLU A 5 7.95 19.83 -4.28
N ALA A 6 7.70 20.42 -5.44
CA ALA A 6 7.43 19.66 -6.64
C ALA A 6 8.67 18.79 -6.98
N PRO A 7 8.50 17.54 -7.44
CA PRO A 7 7.26 16.85 -7.78
C PRO A 7 6.63 16.02 -6.64
N TYR A 8 7.15 16.08 -5.42
CA TYR A 8 6.78 15.16 -4.34
C TYR A 8 5.56 15.60 -3.53
N ALA A 9 5.28 16.91 -3.49
CA ALA A 9 4.30 17.51 -2.60
C ALA A 9 2.90 16.88 -2.74
N GLU A 10 2.46 16.66 -3.95
CA GLU A 10 1.14 16.13 -4.25
C GLU A 10 1.04 14.66 -3.85
N ALA A 11 1.95 13.82 -4.32
CA ALA A 11 2.00 12.41 -3.98
C ALA A 11 2.11 12.17 -2.47
N VAL A 12 2.98 12.93 -1.79
CA VAL A 12 3.11 12.88 -0.33
C VAL A 12 1.81 13.31 0.35
N GLY A 13 1.14 14.35 -0.14
CA GLY A 13 -0.18 14.79 0.35
C GLY A 13 -1.22 13.68 0.29
N TRP A 14 -1.31 13.00 -0.85
CA TRP A 14 -2.23 11.88 -1.07
C TRP A 14 -1.94 10.68 -0.17
N LEU A 15 -0.69 10.26 -0.10
CA LEU A 15 -0.30 9.12 0.73
C LEU A 15 -0.56 9.36 2.22
N ARG A 16 -0.45 10.61 2.68
CA ARG A 16 -0.75 11.00 4.06
C ARG A 16 -2.23 10.94 4.43
N CYS A 17 -3.14 10.77 3.46
CA CYS A 17 -4.56 10.51 3.71
C CYS A 17 -4.79 9.14 4.35
N PHE A 18 -3.86 8.22 4.16
CA PHE A 18 -3.92 6.86 4.72
C PHE A 18 -3.54 6.84 6.20
N ARG A 19 -4.27 6.06 6.96
CA ARG A 19 -4.00 5.85 8.38
C ARG A 19 -2.62 5.23 8.59
N GLY A 20 -1.88 5.73 9.58
CA GLY A 20 -0.54 5.25 9.89
C GLY A 20 0.57 5.77 8.96
N VAL A 21 0.21 6.33 7.80
CA VAL A 21 1.20 6.91 6.88
C VAL A 21 1.46 8.36 7.26
N ASP A 22 2.62 8.64 7.80
CA ASP A 22 3.10 9.99 8.12
C ASP A 22 3.90 10.59 6.95
N THR A 23 4.41 11.79 7.15
CA THR A 23 5.22 12.50 6.12
C THR A 23 6.50 11.75 5.78
N VAL A 24 7.16 11.14 6.78
CA VAL A 24 8.43 10.44 6.56
C VAL A 24 8.19 9.15 5.77
N THR A 25 7.18 8.38 6.16
CA THR A 25 6.79 7.15 5.46
C THR A 25 6.37 7.43 4.03
N ALA A 26 5.53 8.47 3.81
CA ALA A 26 5.09 8.88 2.48
C ALA A 26 6.27 9.31 1.60
N LEU A 27 7.13 10.18 2.12
CA LEU A 27 8.31 10.66 1.38
C LEU A 27 9.27 9.51 1.06
N THR A 28 9.55 8.63 2.03
CA THR A 28 10.37 7.44 1.80
C THR A 28 9.77 6.55 0.70
N PHE A 29 8.45 6.36 0.71
CA PHE A 29 7.75 5.57 -0.31
C PHE A 29 7.95 6.18 -1.70
N VAL A 30 7.76 7.48 -1.85
CA VAL A 30 7.89 8.17 -3.14
C VAL A 30 9.34 8.23 -3.62
N THR A 31 10.28 8.60 -2.77
CA THR A 31 11.69 8.78 -3.16
C THR A 31 12.41 7.47 -3.46
N GLU A 32 12.17 6.43 -2.66
CA GLU A 32 12.83 5.14 -2.83
C GLU A 32 12.25 4.33 -4.01
N LEU A 33 11.00 4.58 -4.39
CA LEU A 33 10.39 3.92 -5.54
C LEU A 33 10.58 4.69 -6.84
N TYR A 34 10.75 6.00 -6.76
CA TYR A 34 11.05 6.96 -7.82
C TYR A 34 10.07 6.95 -9.00
N SER A 35 9.87 5.81 -9.67
CA SER A 35 8.95 5.67 -10.81
C SER A 35 7.94 4.55 -10.54
N PHE A 36 6.68 4.92 -10.37
CA PHE A 36 5.58 3.97 -10.13
C PHE A 36 5.12 3.27 -11.40
N GLY A 37 5.28 3.90 -12.56
CA GLY A 37 4.94 3.32 -13.85
C GLY A 37 5.80 2.11 -14.27
N ARG A 38 6.90 1.81 -13.54
CA ARG A 38 7.68 0.60 -13.75
C ARG A 38 7.00 -0.66 -13.21
N PHE A 39 6.00 -0.51 -12.36
CA PHE A 39 5.23 -1.62 -11.80
C PHE A 39 3.90 -1.69 -12.53
N GLY A 40 3.72 -2.70 -13.38
CA GLY A 40 2.50 -2.91 -14.12
C GLY A 40 1.31 -3.36 -13.24
N SER A 41 1.57 -3.73 -11.98
CA SER A 41 0.54 -4.15 -11.04
C SER A 41 0.94 -3.94 -9.58
N PRO A 42 -0.04 -3.83 -8.65
CA PRO A 42 0.25 -3.80 -7.22
C PRO A 42 1.03 -5.04 -6.75
N ARG A 43 0.83 -6.19 -7.39
CA ARG A 43 1.52 -7.45 -7.06
C ARG A 43 3.02 -7.36 -7.33
N GLU A 44 3.41 -6.72 -8.41
CA GLU A 44 4.82 -6.48 -8.75
C GLU A 44 5.50 -5.59 -7.71
N LEU A 45 4.82 -4.50 -7.28
CA LEU A 45 5.32 -3.67 -6.19
C LEU A 45 5.45 -4.47 -4.89
N MET A 46 4.44 -5.27 -4.52
CA MET A 46 4.48 -6.11 -3.32
C MET A 46 5.66 -7.10 -3.37
N ALA A 47 5.93 -7.70 -4.53
CA ALA A 47 7.06 -8.59 -4.76
C ALA A 47 8.40 -7.85 -4.65
N PHE A 48 8.50 -6.68 -5.30
CA PHE A 48 9.67 -5.81 -5.24
C PHE A 48 10.01 -5.38 -3.80
N LEU A 49 8.98 -5.11 -2.98
CA LEU A 49 9.14 -4.77 -1.57
C LEU A 49 9.44 -5.99 -0.66
N GLY A 50 9.40 -7.19 -1.22
CA GLY A 50 9.60 -8.42 -0.48
C GLY A 50 8.53 -8.70 0.58
N LEU A 51 7.29 -8.26 0.32
CA LEU A 51 6.11 -8.51 1.15
C LEU A 51 5.34 -9.75 0.72
N THR A 52 5.75 -10.42 -0.35
CA THR A 52 5.16 -11.68 -0.82
C THR A 52 5.66 -12.86 0.00
N PRO A 53 4.80 -13.86 0.29
CA PRO A 53 5.24 -15.08 0.95
C PRO A 53 6.29 -15.83 0.14
N ARG A 54 7.21 -16.48 0.82
CA ARG A 54 8.08 -17.48 0.18
C ARG A 54 7.25 -18.72 -0.11
N GLU A 55 7.33 -19.20 -1.33
CA GLU A 55 6.77 -20.49 -1.69
C GLU A 55 7.88 -21.55 -1.63
N HIS A 56 7.65 -22.56 -0.82
CA HIS A 56 8.42 -23.79 -0.81
C HIS A 56 7.47 -24.91 -1.24
N SER A 57 7.32 -25.11 -2.55
CA SER A 57 6.56 -26.23 -3.11
C SER A 57 7.52 -27.33 -3.50
N SER A 58 7.40 -28.47 -2.85
CA SER A 58 7.97 -29.73 -3.32
C SER A 58 6.80 -30.70 -3.57
N GLY A 59 6.46 -30.92 -4.82
CA GLY A 59 5.35 -31.80 -5.22
C GLY A 59 3.97 -31.33 -4.71
N GLU A 60 3.21 -32.22 -4.10
CA GLU A 60 1.82 -31.98 -3.69
C GLU A 60 1.63 -31.08 -2.44
N LYS A 61 2.69 -30.70 -1.73
CA LYS A 61 2.59 -29.89 -0.50
C LYS A 61 3.09 -28.46 -0.72
N GLN A 62 2.17 -27.50 -0.81
CA GLN A 62 2.48 -26.08 -0.75
C GLN A 62 2.71 -25.64 0.70
N LYS A 63 3.96 -25.41 1.10
CA LYS A 63 4.29 -24.74 2.38
C LYS A 63 4.56 -23.26 2.10
N ARG A 64 3.64 -22.38 2.52
CA ARG A 64 3.88 -20.95 2.54
C ARG A 64 4.71 -20.60 3.77
N GLY A 65 5.91 -20.07 3.55
CA GLY A 65 6.80 -19.55 4.58
C GLY A 65 6.53 -18.09 4.92
N GLY A 66 7.44 -17.46 5.66
CA GLY A 66 7.44 -16.01 5.89
C GLY A 66 7.65 -15.24 4.58
N ILE A 67 7.58 -13.90 4.65
CA ILE A 67 7.83 -13.03 3.49
C ILE A 67 9.26 -13.15 2.98
N THR A 68 9.47 -12.86 1.68
CA THR A 68 10.78 -12.96 1.02
C THR A 68 11.83 -12.03 1.63
N LYS A 69 11.42 -10.85 2.11
CA LYS A 69 12.27 -9.79 2.66
C LYS A 69 13.30 -9.24 1.66
N THR A 70 13.17 -9.57 0.38
CA THR A 70 13.96 -8.98 -0.71
C THR A 70 13.59 -7.51 -0.91
N GLY A 71 14.43 -6.75 -1.61
CA GLY A 71 14.14 -5.37 -1.98
C GLY A 71 14.23 -4.35 -0.84
N ASN A 72 13.54 -3.22 -0.99
CA ASN A 72 13.75 -2.04 -0.14
C ASN A 72 13.27 -2.23 1.31
N ARG A 73 14.24 -2.34 2.23
CA ARG A 73 13.99 -2.54 3.66
C ARG A 73 13.34 -1.31 4.31
N ARG A 74 13.68 -0.09 3.88
CA ARG A 74 13.18 1.15 4.49
C ARG A 74 11.69 1.30 4.22
N VAL A 75 11.29 1.17 2.95
CA VAL A 75 9.88 1.23 2.54
C VAL A 75 9.09 0.13 3.25
N ARG A 76 9.58 -1.11 3.22
CA ARG A 76 8.91 -2.24 3.88
C ARG A 76 8.70 -2.00 5.37
N ARG A 77 9.71 -1.46 6.08
CA ARG A 77 9.59 -1.13 7.51
C ARG A 77 8.52 -0.08 7.76
N GLY A 78 8.54 1.04 7.02
CA GLY A 78 7.53 2.09 7.15
C GLY A 78 6.11 1.59 6.89
N LEU A 79 5.93 0.71 5.88
CA LEU A 79 4.63 0.09 5.60
C LEU A 79 4.15 -0.83 6.72
N VAL A 80 5.05 -1.60 7.34
CA VAL A 80 4.69 -2.48 8.47
C VAL A 80 4.34 -1.64 9.71
N GLU A 81 5.07 -0.58 9.97
CA GLU A 81 4.77 0.38 11.06
C GLU A 81 3.41 1.06 10.81
N ALA A 82 3.15 1.53 9.58
CA ALA A 82 1.85 2.10 9.21
C ALA A 82 0.71 1.08 9.35
N ALA A 83 0.92 -0.16 8.91
CA ALA A 83 -0.07 -1.23 8.97
C ALA A 83 -0.45 -1.63 10.41
N ALA A 84 0.44 -1.44 11.37
CA ALA A 84 0.14 -1.72 12.77
C ALA A 84 -1.01 -0.86 13.33
N HIS A 85 -1.30 0.29 12.71
CA HIS A 85 -2.41 1.15 13.11
C HIS A 85 -3.80 0.65 12.69
N TYR A 86 -3.88 -0.41 11.90
CA TYR A 86 -5.14 -1.03 11.47
C TYR A 86 -5.60 -2.15 12.41
N ASP A 87 -4.90 -2.41 13.50
CA ASP A 87 -5.26 -3.41 14.52
C ASP A 87 -6.52 -3.03 15.31
N LYS A 88 -6.85 -1.75 15.37
CA LYS A 88 -8.04 -1.24 16.07
C LYS A 88 -8.90 -0.41 15.14
N ARG A 89 -10.20 -0.65 15.19
CA ARG A 89 -11.18 0.26 14.61
C ARG A 89 -11.22 1.50 15.51
N SER A 90 -10.63 2.58 15.07
CA SER A 90 -10.62 3.83 15.82
C SER A 90 -11.34 4.91 15.01
N PRO A 91 -12.12 5.78 15.66
CA PRO A 91 -12.70 6.93 14.97
C PRO A 91 -11.57 7.72 14.31
N LYS A 92 -11.87 8.33 13.15
CA LYS A 92 -10.91 9.15 12.41
C LYS A 92 -10.28 10.18 13.35
N SER A 93 -8.99 10.03 13.64
CA SER A 93 -8.28 10.96 14.53
C SER A 93 -8.30 12.35 13.92
N GLY A 94 -8.30 13.39 14.77
CA GLY A 94 -8.21 14.78 14.30
C GLY A 94 -6.99 15.01 13.39
N ALA A 95 -5.89 14.30 13.63
CA ALA A 95 -4.71 14.35 12.79
C ALA A 95 -4.96 13.82 11.37
N VAL A 96 -5.71 12.72 11.20
CA VAL A 96 -6.07 12.17 9.88
C VAL A 96 -7.02 13.13 9.17
N ARG A 97 -8.04 13.67 9.87
CA ARG A 97 -8.95 14.66 9.30
C ARG A 97 -8.21 15.89 8.79
N LYS A 98 -7.28 16.43 9.58
CA LYS A 98 -6.47 17.58 9.19
C LYS A 98 -5.62 17.31 7.94
N ARG A 99 -5.07 16.11 7.80
CA ARG A 99 -4.26 15.72 6.63
C ARG A 99 -5.09 15.54 5.36
N ARG A 100 -6.38 15.18 5.49
CA ARG A 100 -7.32 15.02 4.37
C ARG A 100 -7.92 16.35 3.89
N GLN A 101 -7.80 17.44 4.67
CA GLN A 101 -8.28 18.76 4.25
C GLN A 101 -7.56 19.22 2.98
N GLY A 102 -8.34 19.64 1.97
CA GLY A 102 -7.81 20.11 0.69
C GLY A 102 -7.28 19.02 -0.24
N GLN A 103 -7.40 17.73 0.13
CA GLN A 103 -7.01 16.63 -0.74
C GLN A 103 -8.18 16.23 -1.66
N PRO A 104 -7.90 15.68 -2.87
CA PRO A 104 -8.94 15.23 -3.78
C PRO A 104 -9.90 14.22 -3.16
N ALA A 105 -11.19 14.34 -3.46
CA ALA A 105 -12.22 13.46 -2.89
C ALA A 105 -11.97 11.98 -3.23
N TRP A 106 -11.49 11.67 -4.42
CA TRP A 106 -11.20 10.30 -4.82
C TRP A 106 -10.09 9.67 -3.98
N VAL A 107 -9.03 10.43 -3.63
CA VAL A 107 -7.96 9.97 -2.73
C VAL A 107 -8.50 9.66 -1.34
N ILE A 108 -9.36 10.54 -0.83
CA ILE A 108 -9.99 10.36 0.48
C ILE A 108 -10.84 9.10 0.48
N ASN A 109 -11.64 8.88 -0.58
CA ASN A 109 -12.48 7.68 -0.72
C ASN A 109 -11.64 6.41 -0.75
N VAL A 110 -10.54 6.37 -1.51
CA VAL A 110 -9.62 5.21 -1.53
C VAL A 110 -9.01 4.97 -0.15
N ALA A 111 -8.62 6.02 0.55
CA ALA A 111 -8.05 5.89 1.90
C ALA A 111 -9.10 5.39 2.93
N GLU A 112 -10.38 5.73 2.77
CA GLU A 112 -11.46 5.23 3.60
C GLU A 112 -11.78 3.76 3.33
N GLN A 113 -11.85 3.37 2.06
CA GLN A 113 -11.99 1.97 1.66
C GLN A 113 -10.83 1.11 2.18
N ALA A 114 -9.59 1.64 2.09
CA ALA A 114 -8.44 0.98 2.66
C ALA A 114 -8.56 0.79 4.17
N GLU A 115 -9.03 1.82 4.89
CA GLU A 115 -9.19 1.77 6.36
C GLU A 115 -10.16 0.64 6.77
N GLU A 116 -11.29 0.53 6.11
CA GLU A 116 -12.29 -0.51 6.39
C GLU A 116 -11.77 -1.90 6.02
N ARG A 117 -11.24 -2.06 4.80
CA ARG A 117 -10.76 -3.34 4.29
C ARG A 117 -9.58 -3.88 5.09
N LEU A 118 -8.59 -3.03 5.39
CA LEU A 118 -7.37 -3.45 6.07
C LEU A 118 -7.64 -3.83 7.53
N HIS A 119 -8.54 -3.11 8.21
CA HIS A 119 -9.00 -3.49 9.54
C HIS A 119 -9.71 -4.85 9.52
N LYS A 120 -10.69 -5.03 8.62
CA LYS A 120 -11.40 -6.30 8.46
C LYS A 120 -10.44 -7.45 8.16
N ARG A 121 -9.43 -7.21 7.30
CA ARG A 121 -8.39 -8.20 6.99
C ARG A 121 -7.56 -8.59 8.21
N TYR A 122 -7.18 -7.60 9.02
CA TYR A 122 -6.46 -7.85 10.26
C TYR A 122 -7.28 -8.73 11.20
N GLU A 123 -8.53 -8.38 11.45
CA GLU A 123 -9.42 -9.16 12.31
C GLU A 123 -9.62 -10.60 11.81
N GLN A 124 -9.89 -10.78 10.52
CA GLN A 124 -10.01 -12.12 9.92
C GLN A 124 -8.78 -12.99 10.19
N LEU A 125 -7.59 -12.45 10.01
CA LEU A 125 -6.36 -13.21 10.27
C LEU A 125 -6.18 -13.53 11.75
N ARG A 126 -6.55 -12.60 12.65
CA ARG A 126 -6.50 -12.83 14.08
C ARG A 126 -7.50 -13.90 14.53
N HIS A 127 -8.71 -13.87 13.98
CA HIS A 127 -9.72 -14.93 14.23
C HIS A 127 -9.29 -16.31 13.71
N GLN A 128 -8.51 -16.35 12.63
CA GLN A 128 -7.89 -17.58 12.12
C GLN A 128 -6.68 -18.05 12.96
N GLY A 129 -6.41 -17.43 14.10
CA GLY A 129 -5.31 -17.80 14.99
C GLY A 129 -3.92 -17.33 14.50
N LYS A 130 -3.83 -16.47 13.49
CA LYS A 130 -2.54 -15.94 13.04
C LYS A 130 -1.95 -15.01 14.09
N GLU A 131 -0.65 -15.09 14.31
CA GLU A 131 0.05 -14.17 15.21
C GLU A 131 -0.09 -12.72 14.75
N ARG A 132 -0.04 -11.77 15.70
CA ARG A 132 -0.18 -10.35 15.44
C ARG A 132 0.75 -9.85 14.33
N ASN A 133 2.03 -10.22 14.40
CA ASN A 133 3.03 -9.76 13.43
C ASN A 133 2.75 -10.31 12.02
N VAL A 134 2.25 -11.53 11.90
CA VAL A 134 1.86 -12.13 10.62
C VAL A 134 0.66 -11.38 10.02
N ALA A 135 -0.34 -11.05 10.86
CA ALA A 135 -1.50 -10.27 10.42
C ALA A 135 -1.09 -8.86 9.97
N VAL A 136 -0.25 -8.15 10.75
CA VAL A 136 0.26 -6.82 10.40
C VAL A 136 1.03 -6.82 9.08
N VAL A 137 1.89 -7.82 8.84
CA VAL A 137 2.65 -7.92 7.58
C VAL A 137 1.72 -8.19 6.38
N ALA A 138 0.67 -9.00 6.56
CA ALA A 138 -0.32 -9.21 5.52
C ALA A 138 -1.10 -7.92 5.20
N VAL A 139 -1.46 -7.15 6.22
CA VAL A 139 -2.07 -5.81 6.06
C VAL A 139 -1.11 -4.83 5.37
N ALA A 140 0.19 -4.83 5.73
CA ALA A 140 1.19 -3.99 5.08
C ALA A 140 1.32 -4.28 3.59
N ARG A 141 1.20 -5.54 3.19
CA ARG A 141 1.18 -5.94 1.78
C ARG A 141 -0.02 -5.35 1.04
N GLU A 142 -1.22 -5.43 1.61
CA GLU A 142 -2.42 -4.86 1.00
C GLU A 142 -2.36 -3.32 1.00
N LEU A 143 -1.86 -2.70 2.07
CA LEU A 143 -1.64 -1.25 2.14
C LEU A 143 -0.74 -0.77 1.00
N ALA A 144 0.36 -1.49 0.70
CA ALA A 144 1.23 -1.16 -0.44
C ALA A 144 0.46 -1.09 -1.76
N GLY A 145 -0.53 -1.96 -1.97
CA GLY A 145 -1.39 -1.95 -3.15
C GLY A 145 -2.27 -0.70 -3.23
N PHE A 146 -2.87 -0.28 -2.12
CA PHE A 146 -3.66 0.95 -2.06
C PHE A 146 -2.79 2.20 -2.31
N LEU A 147 -1.61 2.26 -1.71
CA LEU A 147 -0.69 3.39 -1.93
C LEU A 147 -0.22 3.46 -3.39
N TRP A 148 0.06 2.29 -3.99
CA TRP A 148 0.41 2.19 -5.40
C TRP A 148 -0.71 2.74 -6.29
N SER A 149 -1.96 2.32 -6.08
CA SER A 149 -3.08 2.75 -6.92
C SER A 149 -3.27 4.26 -6.95
N VAL A 150 -3.05 4.94 -5.82
CA VAL A 150 -3.17 6.40 -5.73
C VAL A 150 -2.04 7.11 -6.47
N VAL A 151 -0.81 6.61 -6.38
CA VAL A 151 0.35 7.27 -7.01
C VAL A 151 0.49 6.88 -8.48
N TYR A 152 -0.01 5.68 -8.86
CA TYR A 152 -0.01 5.22 -10.26
C TYR A 152 -0.91 6.08 -11.13
N VAL A 153 -2.09 6.47 -10.65
CA VAL A 153 -3.00 7.39 -11.37
C VAL A 153 -2.31 8.71 -11.68
N GLN A 154 -1.55 9.27 -10.73
CA GLN A 154 -0.76 10.49 -10.98
C GLN A 154 0.29 10.29 -12.08
N ALA A 155 0.95 9.13 -12.10
CA ALA A 155 1.97 8.85 -13.09
C ALA A 155 1.40 8.73 -14.52
N GLU A 156 0.16 8.26 -14.66
CA GLU A 156 -0.54 8.23 -15.96
C GLU A 156 -0.99 9.63 -16.41
N GLU A 157 -1.49 10.46 -15.49
CA GLU A 157 -1.90 11.82 -15.82
C GLU A 157 -0.72 12.73 -16.27
N VAL A 158 0.46 12.51 -15.67
CA VAL A 158 1.69 13.28 -16.00
C VAL A 158 2.35 12.78 -17.29
N HIS A 159 2.15 11.52 -17.65
CA HIS A 159 2.75 10.89 -18.84
C HIS A 159 1.71 10.11 -19.65
N PRO A 160 0.75 10.80 -20.32
CA PRO A 160 -0.30 10.15 -21.09
C PRO A 160 0.21 9.33 -22.30
N ASP A 161 1.43 9.63 -22.76
CA ASP A 161 2.06 8.98 -23.92
C ASP A 161 2.76 7.63 -23.60
N ARG A 162 2.73 7.17 -22.36
CA ARG A 162 3.18 5.80 -22.07
C ARG A 162 2.08 4.83 -22.48
N GLU A 163 2.28 4.18 -23.63
CA GLU A 163 1.49 3.04 -24.08
C GLU A 163 1.16 2.13 -22.89
N SER A 164 -0.11 2.05 -22.57
CA SER A 164 -0.63 1.12 -21.57
C SER A 164 -0.25 -0.28 -22.05
N ALA A 165 0.62 -0.97 -21.30
CA ALA A 165 0.92 -2.36 -21.59
C ALA A 165 -0.42 -3.13 -21.66
N PRO A 166 -0.68 -3.93 -22.70
CA PRO A 166 -1.96 -4.57 -22.91
C PRO A 166 -2.27 -5.51 -21.74
N GLY A 167 -3.34 -5.25 -21.00
CA GLY A 167 -3.83 -6.14 -19.94
C GLY A 167 -4.18 -5.52 -18.60
N HIS A 168 -4.13 -4.21 -18.44
CA HIS A 168 -4.40 -3.58 -17.14
C HIS A 168 -5.80 -2.97 -17.11
N GLY A 169 -6.72 -3.63 -16.42
CA GLY A 169 -8.01 -3.05 -16.01
C GLY A 169 -7.79 -1.83 -15.09
N ARG A 170 -8.71 -0.86 -15.16
CA ARG A 170 -8.68 0.37 -14.36
C ARG A 170 -8.47 0.07 -12.85
N PRO A 171 -7.77 0.94 -12.12
CA PRO A 171 -7.35 0.72 -10.71
C PRO A 171 -8.48 0.50 -9.69
N VAL A 172 -9.76 0.64 -10.08
CA VAL A 172 -10.92 0.43 -9.20
C VAL A 172 -11.10 -1.01 -8.74
N ASP A 173 -10.42 -1.99 -9.36
CA ASP A 173 -10.53 -3.41 -8.99
C ASP A 173 -9.44 -3.92 -8.04
N CYS A 174 -8.72 -3.05 -7.33
CA CYS A 174 -7.78 -3.47 -6.27
C CYS A 174 -8.42 -4.35 -5.19
N ALA A 175 -9.75 -4.38 -5.11
CA ALA A 175 -10.48 -5.25 -4.19
C ALA A 175 -10.36 -6.74 -4.56
N ALA A 176 -10.25 -7.10 -5.85
CA ALA A 176 -10.24 -8.49 -6.32
C ALA A 176 -8.83 -9.13 -6.34
N ALA A 177 -7.77 -8.33 -6.45
CA ALA A 177 -6.42 -8.85 -6.70
C ALA A 177 -5.67 -9.35 -5.43
N ALA A 178 -6.19 -9.13 -4.24
CA ALA A 178 -5.52 -9.51 -2.98
C ALA A 178 -6.08 -10.79 -2.33
N GLY A 179 -6.99 -11.49 -2.98
CA GLY A 179 -7.78 -12.62 -2.43
C GLY A 179 -7.39 -14.02 -2.91
N ALA A 180 -6.26 -14.22 -3.59
CA ALA A 180 -5.78 -15.56 -3.96
C ALA A 180 -4.47 -15.91 -3.24
#